data_92a20814c5e32a9f8a96334bb19714d9
#
_entry.id   92a20814c5e32a9f8a96334bb19714d9
#
_cell.length_a   1.000
_cell.length_b   1.000
_cell.length_c   1.000
_cell.angle_alpha   90.00
_cell.angle_beta   90.00
_cell.angle_gamma   90.00
#
_symmetry.space_group_name_H-M   'P 1'
#
loop_
_entity.id
_entity.type
_entity.pdbx_description
1 polymer ?
#
loop_
_entity_poly.entity_id
_entity_poly.type
_entity_poly.pdbx_seq_one_letter_code
_entity_poly.pdbx_strand_id
1 'polypeptide(L)'
;PKVDTITYGTLIGGDSDFKELRNGWGTIFTGYVGYNGSSQSYSGVNTYQNGGLLGATQTFYKGNFFTAVTASAGAMAGESHNMYGHENFTTLLAGVASKTGYNFEFKDGKFIIQPIWLMSYSFINTFDYTNSAGVRIDSDPLHAIQLNPSVRFIANMKNGWQPYASVGMVWNILDDTKVRANDVRLPEMSVKPFVEYGLGIQKRWNDKYTGYLQAMVRNGGRTGVALTAGFRWALGNEGKPIEKVHNPV
;
A
#
# COMPACT_ATOMS: atom_id res chain seq x y z
N PRO A 1 -22.65 9.00 -3.63
CA PRO A 1 -21.97 8.44 -2.46
C PRO A 1 -20.96 9.45 -1.92
N LYS A 2 -21.02 9.66 -0.63
CA LYS A 2 -20.17 10.61 0.05
C LYS A 2 -18.78 10.00 0.26
N VAL A 3 -17.72 10.72 -0.13
CA VAL A 3 -16.36 10.26 0.09
C VAL A 3 -16.01 10.45 1.57
N ASP A 4 -15.77 9.35 2.28
CA ASP A 4 -15.49 9.36 3.72
C ASP A 4 -14.01 9.45 4.03
N THR A 5 -13.15 8.98 3.12
CA THR A 5 -11.71 8.89 3.34
C THR A 5 -10.96 9.30 2.10
N ILE A 6 -10.03 10.21 2.26
CA ILE A 6 -9.06 10.58 1.22
C ILE A 6 -7.67 10.26 1.74
N THR A 7 -6.93 9.44 1.00
CA THR A 7 -5.54 9.09 1.31
C THR A 7 -4.65 9.56 0.18
N TYR A 8 -3.53 10.14 0.53
CA TYR A 8 -2.52 10.57 -0.45
C TYR A 8 -1.14 10.15 0.02
N GLY A 9 -0.25 9.93 -0.93
CA GLY A 9 1.09 9.48 -0.58
C GLY A 9 2.08 9.65 -1.69
N THR A 10 3.33 9.63 -1.30
CA THR A 10 4.48 9.68 -2.19
C THR A 10 5.50 8.65 -1.72
N LEU A 11 6.05 7.90 -2.66
CA LEU A 11 7.10 6.93 -2.40
C LEU A 11 8.32 7.25 -3.27
N ILE A 12 9.48 7.19 -2.65
CA ILE A 12 10.77 7.31 -3.35
C ILE A 12 11.58 6.08 -3.00
N GLY A 13 12.07 5.38 -4.00
CA GLY A 13 12.80 4.16 -3.79
C GLY A 13 13.90 3.91 -4.80
N GLY A 14 14.71 2.94 -4.49
CA GLY A 14 15.77 2.49 -5.35
C GLY A 14 15.79 0.97 -5.42
N ASP A 15 16.13 0.46 -6.59
CA ASP A 15 16.24 -0.97 -6.86
C ASP A 15 17.70 -1.37 -7.01
N SER A 16 18.05 -2.52 -6.46
CA SER A 16 19.35 -3.13 -6.72
C SER A 16 19.40 -3.70 -8.13
N ASP A 17 20.61 -4.13 -8.56
CA ASP A 17 20.76 -4.90 -9.78
C ASP A 17 19.94 -6.19 -9.72
N PHE A 18 19.44 -6.58 -10.88
CA PHE A 18 18.85 -7.91 -11.04
C PHE A 18 19.95 -8.96 -10.92
N LYS A 19 19.78 -9.88 -9.97
CA LYS A 19 20.69 -11.01 -9.78
C LYS A 19 20.06 -12.28 -10.29
N GLU A 20 20.79 -13.01 -11.12
CA GLU A 20 20.39 -14.34 -11.54
C GLU A 20 20.69 -15.35 -10.43
N LEU A 21 19.70 -16.16 -10.09
CA LEU A 21 19.81 -17.26 -9.15
C LEU A 21 19.78 -18.59 -9.90
N ARG A 22 19.82 -19.69 -9.16
CA ARG A 22 19.74 -21.04 -9.74
C ARG A 22 18.36 -21.31 -10.34
N ASN A 23 18.30 -22.20 -11.33
CA ASN A 23 17.08 -22.73 -11.95
C ASN A 23 16.19 -21.67 -12.62
N GLY A 24 16.79 -20.64 -13.19
CA GLY A 24 16.07 -19.61 -13.92
C GLY A 24 15.38 -18.55 -13.05
N TRP A 25 15.66 -18.55 -11.76
CA TRP A 25 15.19 -17.51 -10.86
C TRP A 25 16.05 -16.27 -10.93
N GLY A 26 15.46 -15.13 -10.69
CA GLY A 26 16.15 -13.88 -10.51
C GLY A 26 15.58 -13.12 -9.33
N THR A 27 16.32 -12.15 -8.82
CA THR A 27 15.88 -11.37 -7.66
C THR A 27 16.31 -9.91 -7.76
N ILE A 28 15.47 -9.04 -7.20
CA ILE A 28 15.74 -7.61 -7.04
C ILE A 28 15.40 -7.22 -5.61
N PHE A 29 16.25 -6.40 -5.01
CA PHE A 29 15.99 -5.76 -3.74
C PHE A 29 15.60 -4.31 -3.97
N THR A 30 14.52 -3.86 -3.32
CA THR A 30 14.04 -2.48 -3.39
C THR A 30 13.99 -1.89 -2.00
N GLY A 31 14.59 -0.73 -1.81
CA GLY A 31 14.42 0.07 -0.60
C GLY A 31 13.62 1.32 -0.92
N TYR A 32 12.76 1.74 0.01
CA TYR A 32 11.94 2.93 -0.22
C TYR A 32 11.65 3.70 1.06
N VAL A 33 11.41 4.98 0.89
CA VAL A 33 10.87 5.87 1.92
C VAL A 33 9.62 6.54 1.34
N GLY A 34 8.71 6.90 2.22
CA GLY A 34 7.47 7.49 1.77
C GLY A 34 6.88 8.47 2.76
N TYR A 35 5.97 9.26 2.24
CA TYR A 35 5.12 10.15 3.00
C TYR A 35 3.66 9.80 2.71
N ASN A 36 2.87 9.66 3.76
CA ASN A 36 1.45 9.38 3.67
C ASN A 36 0.65 10.39 4.47
N GLY A 37 -0.49 10.74 3.93
CA GLY A 37 -1.48 11.52 4.66
C GLY A 37 -2.87 10.99 4.42
N SER A 38 -3.77 11.20 5.36
CA SER A 38 -5.17 10.85 5.21
C SER A 38 -6.07 11.86 5.90
N SER A 39 -7.24 12.04 5.33
CA SER A 39 -8.32 12.83 5.89
C SER A 39 -9.55 11.95 5.93
N GLN A 40 -10.11 11.76 7.12
CA GLN A 40 -11.30 10.94 7.34
C GLN A 40 -12.39 11.75 8.00
N SER A 41 -13.61 11.56 7.53
CA SER A 41 -14.79 12.22 8.12
C SER A 41 -15.84 11.16 8.41
N TYR A 42 -16.22 11.04 9.67
CA TYR A 42 -17.21 10.06 10.10
C TYR A 42 -17.99 10.59 11.31
N SER A 43 -19.30 10.60 11.18
CA SER A 43 -20.25 10.97 12.29
C SER A 43 -19.89 12.26 13.03
N GLY A 44 -19.49 13.31 12.29
CA GLY A 44 -19.12 14.60 12.88
C GLY A 44 -17.71 14.65 13.47
N VAL A 45 -16.92 13.58 13.31
CA VAL A 45 -15.52 13.55 13.71
C VAL A 45 -14.64 13.62 12.46
N ASN A 46 -13.75 14.60 12.43
CA ASN A 46 -12.78 14.76 11.37
C ASN A 46 -11.40 14.35 11.88
N THR A 47 -10.76 13.41 11.21
CA THR A 47 -9.44 12.91 11.57
C THR A 47 -8.45 13.17 10.44
N TYR A 48 -7.31 13.75 10.79
CA TYR A 48 -6.21 14.05 9.87
C TYR A 48 -4.96 13.35 10.35
N GLN A 49 -4.27 12.66 9.47
CA GLN A 49 -3.01 11.97 9.77
C GLN A 49 -1.97 12.27 8.72
N ASN A 50 -0.74 12.46 9.15
CA ASN A 50 0.42 12.61 8.28
C ASN A 50 1.60 11.87 8.87
N GLY A 51 2.39 11.25 8.04
CA GLY A 51 3.54 10.54 8.54
C GLY A 51 4.47 10.03 7.47
N GLY A 52 5.55 9.43 7.92
CA GLY A 52 6.55 8.83 7.10
C GLY A 52 6.58 7.32 7.25
N LEU A 53 7.07 6.66 6.23
CA LEU A 53 7.29 5.23 6.25
C LEU A 53 8.60 4.90 5.51
N LEU A 54 9.16 3.76 5.88
CA LEU A 54 10.29 3.19 5.18
C LEU A 54 10.05 1.68 5.03
N GLY A 55 10.66 1.12 4.04
CA GLY A 55 10.50 -0.31 3.82
C GLY A 55 11.50 -0.87 2.84
N ALA A 56 11.47 -2.17 2.75
CA ALA A 56 12.30 -2.93 1.84
C ALA A 56 11.52 -4.13 1.29
N THR A 57 11.75 -4.42 0.03
CA THR A 57 11.11 -5.52 -0.68
C THR A 57 12.16 -6.38 -1.37
N GLN A 58 12.06 -7.69 -1.20
CA GLN A 58 12.84 -8.64 -1.97
C GLN A 58 11.87 -9.34 -2.93
N THR A 59 12.11 -9.19 -4.22
CA THR A 59 11.29 -9.79 -5.26
C THR A 59 12.04 -10.90 -5.97
N PHE A 60 11.36 -12.00 -6.23
CA PHE A 60 11.87 -13.16 -6.93
C PHE A 60 11.07 -13.39 -8.20
N TYR A 61 11.74 -13.60 -9.29
CA TYR A 61 11.13 -13.78 -10.62
C TYR A 61 11.57 -15.11 -11.23
N LYS A 62 10.63 -15.79 -11.86
CA LYS A 62 10.91 -16.93 -12.74
C LYS A 62 9.97 -16.87 -13.93
N GLY A 63 10.52 -16.50 -15.10
CA GLY A 63 9.70 -16.28 -16.28
C GLY A 63 8.68 -15.16 -16.02
N ASN A 64 7.40 -15.49 -16.16
CA ASN A 64 6.30 -14.58 -15.92
C ASN A 64 5.75 -14.63 -14.47
N PHE A 65 6.29 -15.53 -13.67
CA PHE A 65 5.91 -15.66 -12.25
C PHE A 65 6.76 -14.73 -11.39
N PHE A 66 6.15 -14.12 -10.39
CA PHE A 66 6.88 -13.34 -9.39
C PHE A 66 6.28 -13.51 -7.99
N THR A 67 7.15 -13.39 -7.00
CA THR A 67 6.75 -13.34 -5.60
C THR A 67 7.65 -12.35 -4.86
N ALA A 68 7.09 -11.61 -3.95
CA ALA A 68 7.82 -10.58 -3.21
C ALA A 68 7.47 -10.62 -1.74
N VAL A 69 8.45 -10.32 -0.90
CA VAL A 69 8.26 -10.13 0.53
C VAL A 69 8.69 -8.72 0.89
N THR A 70 7.84 -8.00 1.59
CA THR A 70 8.07 -6.62 2.01
C THR A 70 8.02 -6.53 3.53
N ALA A 71 8.95 -5.78 4.09
CA ALA A 71 8.91 -5.35 5.48
C ALA A 71 8.92 -3.83 5.51
N SER A 72 8.07 -3.25 6.33
CA SER A 72 7.94 -1.80 6.42
C SER A 72 7.66 -1.34 7.84
N ALA A 73 8.01 -0.11 8.13
CA ALA A 73 7.73 0.55 9.38
C ALA A 73 7.45 2.03 9.12
N GLY A 74 6.62 2.62 9.96
CA GLY A 74 6.27 4.02 9.81
C GLY A 74 5.73 4.62 11.09
N ALA A 75 5.65 5.93 11.07
CA ALA A 75 5.07 6.71 12.15
C ALA A 75 4.20 7.82 11.56
N MET A 76 3.05 8.01 12.15
CA MET A 76 2.09 9.03 11.74
C MET A 76 1.68 9.87 12.93
N ALA A 77 1.63 11.18 12.73
CA ALA A 77 1.04 12.11 13.68
C ALA A 77 -0.35 12.47 13.19
N GLY A 78 -1.31 12.50 14.08
CA GLY A 78 -2.70 12.75 13.72
C GLY A 78 -3.41 13.67 14.69
N GLU A 79 -4.48 14.27 14.18
CA GLU A 79 -5.41 15.11 14.95
C GLU A 79 -6.82 14.65 14.67
N SER A 80 -7.61 14.55 15.72
CA SER A 80 -9.04 14.29 15.65
C SER A 80 -9.82 15.47 16.16
N HIS A 81 -10.73 16.00 15.35
CA HIS A 81 -11.57 17.13 15.69
C HIS A 81 -13.03 16.69 15.80
N ASN A 82 -13.66 17.01 16.91
CA ASN A 82 -15.09 16.82 17.10
C ASN A 82 -15.69 18.08 17.79
N MET A 83 -16.99 18.06 18.03
CA MET A 83 -17.67 19.20 18.67
C MET A 83 -17.19 19.45 20.11
N TYR A 84 -16.46 18.54 20.74
CA TYR A 84 -15.98 18.66 22.12
C TYR A 84 -14.50 19.06 22.21
N GLY A 85 -13.82 19.28 21.07
CA GLY A 85 -12.43 19.67 21.04
C GLY A 85 -11.60 18.88 20.03
N HIS A 86 -10.30 18.91 20.20
CA HIS A 86 -9.39 18.14 19.36
C HIS A 86 -8.43 17.33 20.21
N GLU A 87 -8.01 16.19 19.67
CA GLU A 87 -7.06 15.29 20.29
C GLU A 87 -5.92 15.03 19.33
N ASN A 88 -4.69 15.01 19.85
CA ASN A 88 -3.51 14.66 19.11
C ASN A 88 -3.11 13.22 19.44
N PHE A 89 -2.68 12.48 18.42
CA PHE A 89 -2.20 11.13 18.61
C PHE A 89 -1.02 10.83 17.69
N THR A 90 -0.25 9.82 18.07
CA THR A 90 0.84 9.29 17.25
C THR A 90 0.57 7.81 17.01
N THR A 91 0.71 7.39 15.77
CA THR A 91 0.54 5.99 15.38
C THR A 91 1.88 5.44 14.89
N LEU A 92 2.30 4.32 15.45
CA LEU A 92 3.44 3.55 14.98
C LEU A 92 2.93 2.35 14.20
N LEU A 93 3.53 2.11 13.05
CA LEU A 93 3.15 1.06 12.12
C LEU A 93 4.36 0.18 11.84
N ALA A 94 4.16 -1.11 11.83
CA ALA A 94 5.14 -2.06 11.33
C ALA A 94 4.40 -3.19 10.64
N GLY A 95 4.95 -3.69 9.55
CA GLY A 95 4.26 -4.72 8.82
C GLY A 95 5.16 -5.54 7.91
N VAL A 96 4.64 -6.70 7.57
CA VAL A 96 5.21 -7.57 6.56
C VAL A 96 4.12 -7.92 5.56
N ALA A 97 4.50 -8.06 4.30
CA ALA A 97 3.56 -8.41 3.25
C ALA A 97 4.19 -9.39 2.28
N SER A 98 3.37 -10.19 1.68
CA SER A 98 3.78 -11.07 0.60
C SER A 98 2.86 -10.84 -0.60
N LYS A 99 3.46 -10.74 -1.77
CA LYS A 99 2.77 -10.46 -3.02
C LYS A 99 3.22 -11.50 -4.05
N THR A 100 2.28 -12.23 -4.59
CA THR A 100 2.56 -13.27 -5.59
C THR A 100 1.66 -13.05 -6.80
N GLY A 101 2.22 -13.14 -7.99
CA GLY A 101 1.48 -12.91 -9.20
C GLY A 101 2.09 -13.58 -10.41
N TYR A 102 1.36 -13.46 -11.51
CA TYR A 102 1.76 -14.00 -12.80
C TYR A 102 1.39 -13.02 -13.90
N ASN A 103 2.28 -12.89 -14.89
CA ASN A 103 2.06 -12.03 -16.05
C ASN A 103 1.62 -12.85 -17.25
N PHE A 104 0.34 -12.74 -17.62
CA PHE A 104 -0.16 -13.28 -18.87
C PHE A 104 0.03 -12.23 -19.96
N GLU A 105 0.96 -12.49 -20.87
CA GLU A 105 1.30 -11.56 -21.94
C GLU A 105 0.49 -11.85 -23.21
N PHE A 106 -0.01 -10.80 -23.84
CA PHE A 106 -0.77 -10.86 -25.09
C PHE A 106 -0.16 -9.89 -26.11
N LYS A 107 -0.22 -10.24 -27.37
CA LYS A 107 0.31 -9.43 -28.49
C LYS A 107 1.77 -9.00 -28.29
N ASP A 108 2.62 -9.98 -28.01
CA ASP A 108 4.07 -9.78 -27.78
C ASP A 108 4.36 -8.82 -26.61
N GLY A 109 3.56 -8.93 -25.56
CA GLY A 109 3.75 -8.13 -24.35
C GLY A 109 3.15 -6.73 -24.40
N LYS A 110 2.37 -6.39 -25.43
CA LYS A 110 1.66 -5.10 -25.48
C LYS A 110 0.59 -4.99 -24.42
N PHE A 111 -0.03 -6.09 -24.07
CA PHE A 111 -1.04 -6.17 -23.02
C PHE A 111 -0.67 -7.26 -22.05
N ILE A 112 -0.80 -6.96 -20.76
CA ILE A 112 -0.53 -7.91 -19.68
C ILE A 112 -1.76 -7.96 -18.79
N ILE A 113 -2.23 -9.19 -18.50
CA ILE A 113 -3.19 -9.44 -17.44
C ILE A 113 -2.42 -10.07 -16.28
N GLN A 114 -2.43 -9.39 -15.14
CA GLN A 114 -1.63 -9.75 -13.99
C GLN A 114 -2.53 -10.04 -12.78
N PRO A 115 -2.88 -11.31 -12.54
CA PRO A 115 -3.49 -11.69 -11.27
C PRO A 115 -2.46 -11.61 -10.15
N ILE A 116 -2.87 -11.05 -9.01
CA ILE A 116 -2.01 -10.81 -7.85
C ILE A 116 -2.72 -11.30 -6.60
N TRP A 117 -1.99 -12.02 -5.77
CA TRP A 117 -2.40 -12.38 -4.42
C TRP A 117 -1.50 -11.63 -3.43
N LEU A 118 -2.09 -10.72 -2.69
CA LEU A 118 -1.41 -9.95 -1.67
C LEU A 118 -1.94 -10.32 -0.29
N MET A 119 -1.04 -10.63 0.61
CA MET A 119 -1.32 -10.83 2.04
C MET A 119 -0.44 -9.92 2.84
N SER A 120 -1.00 -9.28 3.86
CA SER A 120 -0.22 -8.43 4.75
C SER A 120 -0.59 -8.68 6.21
N TYR A 121 0.42 -8.52 7.06
CA TYR A 121 0.26 -8.45 8.49
C TYR A 121 0.79 -7.10 8.95
N SER A 122 -0.01 -6.38 9.71
CA SER A 122 0.37 -5.06 10.23
C SER A 122 0.17 -5.01 11.73
N PHE A 123 1.15 -4.45 12.39
CA PHE A 123 1.06 -4.05 13.79
C PHE A 123 0.91 -2.54 13.83
N ILE A 124 -0.14 -2.07 14.49
CA ILE A 124 -0.46 -0.65 14.61
C ILE A 124 -0.59 -0.34 16.08
N ASN A 125 0.18 0.63 16.57
CA ASN A 125 0.08 1.07 17.96
C ASN A 125 -0.16 2.57 17.99
N THR A 126 -1.31 2.96 18.51
CA THR A 126 -1.70 4.36 18.63
C THR A 126 -1.47 4.83 20.05
N PHE A 127 -0.68 5.89 20.18
CA PHE A 127 -0.40 6.55 21.46
C PHE A 127 -1.19 7.86 21.51
N ASP A 128 -2.10 7.94 22.46
CA ASP A 128 -2.89 9.13 22.68
C ASP A 128 -2.22 10.01 23.74
N TYR A 129 -2.12 11.29 23.42
CA TYR A 129 -1.61 12.25 24.35
C TYR A 129 -2.72 12.74 25.30
N THR A 130 -2.33 13.24 26.45
CA THR A 130 -3.23 13.89 27.36
C THR A 130 -3.98 15.00 26.61
N ASN A 131 -5.30 14.90 26.55
CA ASN A 131 -6.11 15.97 25.96
C ASN A 131 -6.11 17.20 26.85
N SER A 132 -6.69 18.30 26.37
CA SER A 132 -6.79 19.57 27.12
C SER A 132 -7.56 19.45 28.44
N ALA A 133 -8.28 18.36 28.67
CA ALA A 133 -9.00 18.07 29.92
C ALA A 133 -8.21 17.22 30.90
N GLY A 134 -6.96 16.88 30.61
CA GLY A 134 -6.09 16.09 31.48
C GLY A 134 -6.35 14.60 31.46
N VAL A 135 -7.13 14.10 30.54
CA VAL A 135 -7.40 12.65 30.38
C VAL A 135 -6.26 11.99 29.66
N ARG A 136 -5.61 11.04 30.34
CA ARG A 136 -4.56 10.23 29.76
C ARG A 136 -5.17 9.05 29.04
N ILE A 137 -4.88 8.93 27.74
CA ILE A 137 -5.34 7.83 26.91
C ILE A 137 -4.20 6.86 26.73
N ASP A 138 -4.46 5.57 27.00
CA ASP A 138 -3.46 4.51 26.92
C ASP A 138 -3.15 4.11 25.49
N SER A 139 -1.99 3.49 25.27
CA SER A 139 -1.64 2.91 23.97
C SER A 139 -2.58 1.74 23.65
N ASP A 140 -3.01 1.68 22.39
CA ASP A 140 -3.93 0.64 21.91
C ASP A 140 -3.28 -0.11 20.74
N PRO A 141 -2.60 -1.24 21.00
CA PRO A 141 -2.01 -2.03 19.95
C PRO A 141 -3.08 -2.82 19.18
N LEU A 142 -2.98 -2.79 17.85
CA LEU A 142 -3.88 -3.48 16.94
C LEU A 142 -3.06 -4.35 15.99
N HIS A 143 -3.49 -5.60 15.82
CA HIS A 143 -2.96 -6.50 14.82
C HIS A 143 -3.97 -6.64 13.69
N ALA A 144 -3.53 -6.44 12.47
CA ALA A 144 -4.40 -6.52 11.30
C ALA A 144 -3.80 -7.46 10.25
N ILE A 145 -4.61 -8.35 9.76
CA ILE A 145 -4.29 -9.19 8.59
C ILE A 145 -5.17 -8.74 7.44
N GLN A 146 -4.57 -8.48 6.29
CA GLN A 146 -5.29 -8.09 5.09
C GLN A 146 -5.02 -9.09 3.97
N LEU A 147 -6.09 -9.53 3.31
CA LEU A 147 -6.04 -10.34 2.11
C LEU A 147 -6.54 -9.48 0.94
N ASN A 148 -5.77 -9.38 -0.11
CA ASN A 148 -6.10 -8.52 -1.24
C ASN A 148 -5.81 -9.22 -2.57
N PRO A 149 -6.71 -10.10 -3.02
CA PRO A 149 -6.63 -10.63 -4.37
C PRO A 149 -7.06 -9.56 -5.37
N SER A 150 -6.30 -9.41 -6.45
CA SER A 150 -6.59 -8.41 -7.47
C SER A 150 -6.15 -8.88 -8.85
N VAL A 151 -6.67 -8.22 -9.86
CA VAL A 151 -6.24 -8.38 -11.24
C VAL A 151 -5.87 -7.01 -11.79
N ARG A 152 -4.71 -6.91 -12.38
CA ARG A 152 -4.24 -5.69 -13.03
C ARG A 152 -4.17 -5.89 -14.53
N PHE A 153 -4.63 -4.89 -15.27
CA PHE A 153 -4.58 -4.84 -16.72
C PHE A 153 -3.59 -3.76 -17.12
N ILE A 154 -2.51 -4.15 -17.80
CA ILE A 154 -1.41 -3.25 -18.13
C ILE A 154 -1.28 -3.18 -19.64
N ALA A 155 -1.16 -1.96 -20.19
CA ALA A 155 -0.83 -1.75 -21.57
C ALA A 155 0.59 -1.18 -21.68
N ASN A 156 1.43 -1.81 -22.49
CA ASN A 156 2.78 -1.33 -22.79
C ASN A 156 2.73 -0.49 -24.06
N MET A 157 2.89 0.81 -23.90
CA MET A 157 2.88 1.76 -25.02
C MET A 157 4.30 2.17 -25.36
N LYS A 158 4.44 2.87 -26.47
CA LYS A 158 5.73 3.40 -26.91
C LYS A 158 6.30 4.39 -25.89
N ASN A 159 7.62 4.53 -25.89
CA ASN A 159 8.36 5.48 -25.04
C ASN A 159 8.25 5.20 -23.53
N GLY A 160 8.04 3.94 -23.16
CA GLY A 160 8.04 3.54 -21.76
C GLY A 160 6.77 3.89 -21.00
N TRP A 161 5.71 4.29 -21.66
CA TRP A 161 4.42 4.55 -21.03
C TRP A 161 3.67 3.25 -20.75
N GLN A 162 3.16 3.09 -19.55
CA GLN A 162 2.39 1.93 -19.12
C GLN A 162 1.15 2.36 -18.34
N PRO A 163 0.03 2.64 -19.03
CA PRO A 163 -1.22 2.80 -18.31
C PRO A 163 -1.71 1.46 -17.81
N TYR A 164 -2.37 1.48 -16.64
CA TYR A 164 -2.93 0.26 -16.05
C TYR A 164 -4.23 0.53 -15.33
N ALA A 165 -5.03 -0.51 -15.23
CA ALA A 165 -6.25 -0.52 -14.43
C ALA A 165 -6.22 -1.76 -13.55
N SER A 166 -6.84 -1.70 -12.39
CA SER A 166 -6.93 -2.83 -11.48
C SER A 166 -8.29 -2.95 -10.85
N VAL A 167 -8.67 -4.16 -10.50
CA VAL A 167 -9.84 -4.46 -9.69
C VAL A 167 -9.44 -5.51 -8.68
N GLY A 168 -9.84 -5.33 -7.45
CA GLY A 168 -9.50 -6.26 -6.39
C GLY A 168 -10.52 -6.25 -5.27
N MET A 169 -10.37 -7.22 -4.39
CA MET A 169 -11.14 -7.31 -3.15
C MET A 169 -10.19 -7.19 -1.98
N VAL A 170 -10.66 -6.59 -0.91
CA VAL A 170 -9.88 -6.44 0.31
C VAL A 170 -10.68 -7.00 1.47
N TRP A 171 -10.11 -8.00 2.15
CA TRP A 171 -10.61 -8.50 3.42
C TRP A 171 -9.66 -8.08 4.53
N ASN A 172 -10.20 -7.41 5.53
CA ASN A 172 -9.45 -7.07 6.74
C ASN A 172 -9.88 -7.99 7.87
N ILE A 173 -8.93 -8.76 8.38
CA ILE A 173 -9.13 -9.59 9.56
C ILE A 173 -8.43 -8.90 10.71
N LEU A 174 -9.20 -8.37 11.65
CA LEU A 174 -8.67 -7.70 12.83
C LEU A 174 -8.64 -8.67 13.99
N ASP A 175 -7.61 -8.57 14.83
CA ASP A 175 -7.56 -9.32 16.07
C ASP A 175 -8.48 -8.67 17.10
N ASP A 176 -9.68 -9.25 17.29
CA ASP A 176 -10.70 -8.75 18.19
C ASP A 176 -10.30 -8.78 19.67
N THR A 177 -9.22 -9.46 20.04
CA THR A 177 -8.92 -9.71 21.44
C THR A 177 -8.45 -8.48 22.20
N LYS A 178 -8.15 -7.39 21.51
CA LYS A 178 -7.57 -6.18 22.12
C LYS A 178 -8.38 -4.92 21.94
N VAL A 179 -9.46 -4.93 21.16
CA VAL A 179 -10.38 -3.79 21.03
C VAL A 179 -11.49 -3.94 22.06
N ARG A 180 -11.10 -4.07 23.32
CA ARG A 180 -12.02 -3.97 24.44
C ARG A 180 -12.01 -2.55 24.98
N ALA A 181 -12.71 -1.67 24.29
CA ALA A 181 -13.13 -0.42 24.94
C ALA A 181 -14.31 -0.78 25.85
N ASN A 182 -14.06 -0.90 27.15
CA ASN A 182 -15.10 -1.10 28.19
C ASN A 182 -16.03 -2.30 27.96
N ASP A 183 -15.47 -3.48 27.71
CA ASP A 183 -16.21 -4.75 27.53
C ASP A 183 -17.26 -4.73 26.40
N VAL A 184 -17.25 -3.74 25.55
CA VAL A 184 -18.10 -3.70 24.38
C VAL A 184 -17.31 -4.23 23.19
N ARG A 185 -17.65 -5.43 22.74
CA ARG A 185 -17.25 -5.87 21.41
C ARG A 185 -17.77 -4.89 20.40
N LEU A 186 -16.89 -4.32 19.60
CA LEU A 186 -17.29 -3.57 18.43
C LEU A 186 -17.58 -4.59 17.30
N PRO A 187 -18.83 -5.04 17.14
CA PRO A 187 -19.14 -6.11 16.18
C PRO A 187 -18.98 -5.68 14.73
N GLU A 188 -18.70 -4.42 14.50
CA GLU A 188 -18.62 -3.82 13.17
C GLU A 188 -17.21 -3.76 12.60
N MET A 189 -16.22 -4.13 13.37
CA MET A 189 -14.90 -4.42 12.83
C MET A 189 -14.84 -5.81 12.19
N SER A 190 -15.98 -6.51 12.14
CA SER A 190 -16.11 -7.72 11.38
C SER A 190 -15.97 -7.39 9.90
N VAL A 191 -15.07 -8.05 9.34
CA VAL A 191 -14.59 -8.19 8.00
C VAL A 191 -15.69 -8.08 6.94
N LYS A 192 -16.11 -6.87 6.60
CA LYS A 192 -16.86 -6.69 5.36
C LYS A 192 -15.84 -6.48 4.24
N PRO A 193 -15.78 -7.40 3.28
CA PRO A 193 -14.90 -7.19 2.14
C PRO A 193 -15.34 -5.94 1.37
N PHE A 194 -14.38 -5.18 0.88
CA PHE A 194 -14.69 -4.09 -0.04
C PHE A 194 -13.99 -4.32 -1.37
N VAL A 195 -14.55 -3.71 -2.41
CA VAL A 195 -13.99 -3.76 -3.75
C VAL A 195 -13.13 -2.52 -3.96
N GLU A 196 -12.00 -2.72 -4.59
CA GLU A 196 -11.04 -1.66 -4.88
C GLU A 196 -10.81 -1.59 -6.38
N TYR A 197 -10.96 -0.40 -6.94
CA TYR A 197 -10.70 -0.12 -8.36
C TYR A 197 -9.52 0.83 -8.44
N GLY A 198 -8.60 0.54 -9.35
CA GLY A 198 -7.43 1.38 -9.56
C GLY A 198 -7.26 1.78 -10.99
N LEU A 199 -6.79 3.01 -11.18
CA LEU A 199 -6.28 3.51 -12.45
C LEU A 199 -4.92 4.13 -12.19
N GLY A 200 -3.99 3.87 -13.09
CA GLY A 200 -2.67 4.43 -12.95
C GLY A 200 -1.94 4.52 -14.27
N ILE A 201 -0.84 5.23 -14.21
CA ILE A 201 0.09 5.34 -15.32
C ILE A 201 1.50 5.33 -14.78
N GLN A 202 2.34 4.53 -15.40
CA GLN A 202 3.75 4.42 -15.09
C GLN A 202 4.56 4.80 -16.31
N LYS A 203 5.67 5.50 -16.09
CA LYS A 203 6.60 5.80 -17.17
C LYS A 203 8.03 5.43 -16.77
N ARG A 204 8.73 4.80 -17.69
CA ARG A 204 10.15 4.46 -17.56
C ARG A 204 10.98 5.38 -18.46
N TRP A 205 12.04 5.96 -17.89
CA TRP A 205 13.01 6.77 -18.63
C TRP A 205 14.37 6.07 -18.60
N ASN A 206 14.93 5.84 -19.77
CA ASN A 206 16.31 5.32 -19.93
C ASN A 206 16.63 4.07 -19.10
N ASP A 207 15.64 3.22 -18.84
CA ASP A 207 15.78 2.00 -18.02
C ASP A 207 16.31 2.25 -16.59
N LYS A 208 16.47 3.51 -16.21
CA LYS A 208 17.05 3.92 -14.93
C LYS A 208 16.02 4.53 -13.98
N TYR A 209 15.06 5.25 -14.51
CA TYR A 209 14.06 5.97 -13.71
C TYR A 209 12.66 5.46 -14.03
N THR A 210 11.86 5.28 -13.00
CA THR A 210 10.45 4.93 -13.15
C THR A 210 9.62 5.85 -12.27
N GLY A 211 8.64 6.51 -12.87
CA GLY A 211 7.66 7.32 -12.14
C GLY A 211 6.26 6.78 -12.34
N TYR A 212 5.39 6.93 -11.36
CA TYR A 212 4.00 6.52 -11.48
C TYR A 212 3.05 7.44 -10.74
N LEU A 213 1.82 7.49 -11.24
CA LEU A 213 0.67 8.11 -10.58
C LEU A 213 -0.45 7.08 -10.53
N GLN A 214 -1.13 7.00 -9.42
CA GLN A 214 -2.17 6.01 -9.21
C GLN A 214 -3.32 6.60 -8.41
N ALA A 215 -4.55 6.28 -8.83
CA ALA A 215 -5.76 6.58 -8.09
C ALA A 215 -6.49 5.28 -7.80
N MET A 216 -6.89 5.09 -6.55
CA MET A 216 -7.65 3.93 -6.10
C MET A 216 -8.96 4.39 -5.49
N VAL A 217 -10.03 3.69 -5.82
CA VAL A 217 -11.35 3.92 -5.24
C VAL A 217 -11.80 2.64 -4.55
N ARG A 218 -12.20 2.77 -3.30
CA ARG A 218 -12.72 1.67 -2.48
C ARG A 218 -14.23 1.81 -2.34
N ASN A 219 -14.94 0.73 -2.59
CA ASN A 219 -16.40 0.69 -2.51
C ASN A 219 -16.85 -0.52 -1.69
N GLY A 220 -17.65 -0.29 -0.68
CA GLY A 220 -18.15 -1.30 0.25
C GLY A 220 -17.90 -0.87 1.69
N GLY A 221 -18.93 -0.80 2.51
CA GLY A 221 -18.81 -0.29 3.88
C GLY A 221 -18.49 1.20 3.95
N ARG A 222 -17.31 1.62 3.56
CA ARG A 222 -16.89 3.02 3.43
C ARG A 222 -16.38 3.30 2.03
N THR A 223 -16.66 4.49 1.53
CA THR A 223 -16.13 4.97 0.26
C THR A 223 -14.83 5.72 0.52
N GLY A 224 -13.76 5.30 -0.10
CA GLY A 224 -12.46 5.94 0.04
C GLY A 224 -11.78 6.16 -1.31
N VAL A 225 -10.98 7.21 -1.37
CA VAL A 225 -10.12 7.51 -2.52
C VAL A 225 -8.69 7.61 -2.03
N ALA A 226 -7.78 6.94 -2.73
CA ALA A 226 -6.35 7.01 -2.46
C ALA A 226 -5.62 7.49 -3.70
N LEU A 227 -4.77 8.48 -3.54
CA LEU A 227 -3.91 9.02 -4.58
C LEU A 227 -2.46 8.77 -4.19
N THR A 228 -1.70 8.16 -5.07
CA THR A 228 -0.29 7.85 -4.83
C THR A 228 0.56 8.26 -6.01
N ALA A 229 1.67 8.91 -5.73
CA ALA A 229 2.72 9.18 -6.69
C ALA A 229 4.01 8.56 -6.20
N GLY A 230 4.79 8.01 -7.10
CA GLY A 230 6.05 7.39 -6.73
C GLY A 230 7.13 7.57 -7.78
N PHE A 231 8.35 7.44 -7.32
CA PHE A 231 9.53 7.51 -8.16
C PHE A 231 10.56 6.50 -7.66
N ARG A 232 11.13 5.75 -8.60
CA ARG A 232 12.20 4.80 -8.32
C ARG A 232 13.35 5.00 -9.30
N TRP A 233 14.55 4.75 -8.84
CA TRP A 233 15.72 4.69 -9.71
C TRP A 233 16.47 3.38 -9.50
N ALA A 234 17.08 2.88 -10.57
CA ALA A 234 17.95 1.73 -10.51
C ALA A 234 19.32 2.16 -9.98
N LEU A 235 19.76 1.55 -8.89
CA LEU A 235 21.02 1.87 -8.22
C LEU A 235 22.21 1.05 -8.76
N GLY A 236 21.94 0.12 -9.67
CA GLY A 236 22.93 -0.80 -10.18
C GLY A 236 23.57 -0.39 -11.49
N ASN A 237 24.52 -1.23 -11.94
CA ASN A 237 25.25 -0.98 -13.17
C ASN A 237 24.36 -0.98 -14.42
N GLU A 238 24.56 0.03 -15.23
CA GLU A 238 23.92 0.19 -16.52
C GLU A 238 24.23 -1.01 -17.42
N GLY A 239 23.28 -1.78 -17.80
CA GLY A 239 23.57 -2.75 -18.82
C GLY A 239 22.66 -3.93 -19.01
N LYS A 240 21.68 -4.14 -18.17
CA LYS A 240 20.68 -5.16 -18.44
C LYS A 240 19.29 -4.55 -18.34
N PRO A 241 18.57 -4.46 -19.45
CA PRO A 241 17.19 -4.00 -19.40
C PRO A 241 16.39 -4.94 -18.51
N ILE A 242 15.80 -4.38 -17.48
CA ILE A 242 14.83 -5.10 -16.65
C ILE A 242 13.54 -5.17 -17.47
N GLU A 243 13.57 -5.90 -18.58
CA GLU A 243 12.44 -5.96 -19.52
C GLU A 243 11.17 -6.59 -18.93
N LYS A 244 11.27 -7.19 -17.74
CA LYS A 244 10.18 -7.99 -17.20
C LYS A 244 9.73 -7.61 -15.81
N VAL A 245 10.23 -6.53 -15.23
CA VAL A 245 9.83 -6.12 -13.90
C VAL A 245 8.75 -5.06 -14.01
N HIS A 246 7.54 -5.50 -14.24
CA HIS A 246 6.37 -4.63 -14.27
C HIS A 246 5.67 -4.66 -12.90
N ASN A 247 6.37 -4.22 -11.87
CA ASN A 247 5.77 -4.05 -10.57
C ASN A 247 5.66 -2.58 -10.23
N PRO A 248 4.50 -1.96 -10.44
CA PRO A 248 4.20 -0.78 -9.66
C PRO A 248 4.03 -1.21 -8.20
N VAL A 249 4.66 -0.51 -7.31
CA VAL A 249 4.63 -0.76 -5.87
C VAL A 249 3.23 -0.58 -5.31
#